data_bb0bc58d8fbe39eea95f06b9b4970ca3
#
_entry.id   bb0bc58d8fbe39eea95f06b9b4970ca3
#
_cell.length_a   1.000
_cell.length_b   1.000
_cell.length_c   1.000
_cell.angle_alpha   90.00
_cell.angle_beta   90.00
_cell.angle_gamma   90.00
#
_symmetry.space_group_name_H-M   'P 1'
#
loop_
_entity.id
_entity.type
_entity.pdbx_description
1 polymer ?
#
loop_
_entity_poly.entity_id
_entity_poly.type
_entity_poly.pdbx_seq_one_letter_code
_entity_poly.pdbx_strand_id
1 'polypeptide(L)'
;LRIAGFEPESIDSIVVTHHHKDHSGSALNASKRWSSVLHCNGGTASKMGLVEGEFAEFGSLERIQFSPDLSMLAIPVPHDDADNVALVASNGNGERAAIVTDLGEAPDDLVKHLSSCNHISIEANYDHGRLMSGPYPDSLKRRISGRGGHLSNSQAGEVLLRSMNKDLRSIVLCHLSESNNAPHLAESEV
;
A
#
# COMPACT_ATOMS: atom_id res chain seq x y z
N LEU A 1 0.90 -14.27 -10.50
CA LEU A 1 -0.44 -14.87 -10.31
C LEU A 1 -0.38 -16.39 -10.44
N ARG A 2 -0.01 -16.97 -11.61
CA ARG A 2 0.01 -18.42 -11.84
C ARG A 2 0.87 -19.20 -10.85
N ILE A 3 2.03 -18.66 -10.42
CA ILE A 3 2.87 -19.26 -9.39
C ILE A 3 2.12 -19.36 -8.03
N ALA A 4 1.21 -18.42 -7.77
CA ALA A 4 0.36 -18.41 -6.57
C ALA A 4 -0.98 -19.18 -6.78
N GLY A 5 -1.14 -19.89 -7.90
CA GLY A 5 -2.31 -20.69 -8.20
C GLY A 5 -3.52 -19.92 -8.72
N PHE A 6 -3.34 -18.66 -9.14
CA PHE A 6 -4.41 -17.86 -9.72
C PHE A 6 -4.26 -17.75 -11.25
N GLU A 7 -5.34 -17.98 -11.97
CA GLU A 7 -5.40 -17.65 -13.39
C GLU A 7 -5.61 -16.13 -13.53
N PRO A 8 -4.77 -15.44 -14.34
CA PRO A 8 -4.90 -13.98 -14.51
C PRO A 8 -6.28 -13.54 -15.00
N GLU A 9 -6.90 -14.35 -15.83
CA GLU A 9 -8.23 -14.10 -16.39
C GLU A 9 -9.38 -14.23 -15.38
N SER A 10 -9.10 -14.70 -14.16
CA SER A 10 -10.07 -14.73 -13.05
C SER A 10 -10.04 -13.48 -12.19
N ILE A 11 -9.23 -12.48 -12.53
CA ILE A 11 -9.12 -11.22 -11.81
C ILE A 11 -10.19 -10.24 -12.32
N ASP A 12 -11.19 -9.96 -11.50
CA ASP A 12 -12.29 -9.06 -11.86
C ASP A 12 -11.92 -7.58 -11.69
N SER A 13 -11.05 -7.27 -10.73
CA SER A 13 -10.69 -5.89 -10.39
C SER A 13 -9.23 -5.73 -10.05
N ILE A 14 -8.66 -4.59 -10.47
CA ILE A 14 -7.30 -4.13 -10.14
C ILE A 14 -7.44 -2.78 -9.47
N VAL A 15 -6.87 -2.62 -8.28
CA VAL A 15 -6.87 -1.34 -7.54
C VAL A 15 -5.45 -0.80 -7.51
N VAL A 16 -5.27 0.44 -7.94
CA VAL A 16 -4.00 1.15 -7.92
C VAL A 16 -4.00 2.17 -6.79
N THR A 17 -3.02 2.06 -5.89
CA THR A 17 -2.86 2.95 -4.73
C THR A 17 -2.38 4.32 -5.15
N HIS A 18 -1.42 4.38 -6.10
CA HIS A 18 -0.84 5.62 -6.61
C HIS A 18 -0.12 5.38 -7.95
N HIS A 19 0.35 6.47 -8.57
CA HIS A 19 0.82 6.50 -9.94
C HIS A 19 2.25 5.99 -10.19
N HIS A 20 3.07 5.73 -9.17
CA HIS A 20 4.44 5.26 -9.37
C HIS A 20 4.50 3.97 -10.18
N LYS A 21 5.55 3.84 -11.02
CA LYS A 21 5.62 2.78 -12.04
C LYS A 21 5.67 1.36 -11.48
N ASP A 22 6.23 1.18 -10.31
CA ASP A 22 6.27 -0.10 -9.59
C ASP A 22 4.88 -0.55 -9.10
N HIS A 23 3.93 0.39 -8.94
CA HIS A 23 2.53 0.10 -8.58
C HIS A 23 1.59 0.15 -9.79
N SER A 24 1.78 1.09 -10.70
CA SER A 24 0.84 1.38 -11.80
C SER A 24 1.30 0.91 -13.18
N GLY A 25 2.60 0.66 -13.38
CA GLY A 25 3.21 0.55 -14.70
C GLY A 25 2.64 -0.53 -15.62
N SER A 26 1.99 -1.55 -15.10
CA SER A 26 1.33 -2.60 -15.89
C SER A 26 -0.18 -2.65 -15.68
N ALA A 27 -0.75 -1.82 -14.81
CA ALA A 27 -2.14 -1.92 -14.36
C ALA A 27 -3.15 -1.80 -15.52
N LEU A 28 -3.01 -0.77 -16.37
CA LEU A 28 -3.89 -0.58 -17.52
C LEU A 28 -3.78 -1.71 -18.55
N ASN A 29 -2.55 -2.17 -18.83
CA ASN A 29 -2.35 -3.30 -19.77
C ASN A 29 -2.92 -4.60 -19.21
N ALA A 30 -2.77 -4.85 -17.92
CA ALA A 30 -3.35 -5.99 -17.23
C ALA A 30 -4.88 -5.95 -17.26
N SER A 31 -5.46 -4.78 -16.91
CA SER A 31 -6.90 -4.55 -16.97
C SER A 31 -7.48 -4.86 -18.37
N LYS A 32 -6.88 -4.30 -19.42
CA LYS A 32 -7.32 -4.56 -20.81
C LYS A 32 -7.16 -6.02 -21.21
N ARG A 33 -6.05 -6.66 -20.83
CA ARG A 33 -5.75 -8.04 -21.19
C ARG A 33 -6.66 -9.06 -20.49
N TRP A 34 -7.01 -8.80 -19.23
CA TRP A 34 -7.79 -9.73 -18.40
C TRP A 34 -9.26 -9.34 -18.29
N SER A 35 -9.66 -8.26 -18.97
CA SER A 35 -11.01 -7.69 -18.89
C SER A 35 -11.43 -7.33 -17.48
N SER A 36 -10.45 -6.93 -16.64
CA SER A 36 -10.65 -6.53 -15.25
C SER A 36 -10.98 -5.04 -15.17
N VAL A 37 -11.77 -4.63 -14.18
CA VAL A 37 -12.01 -3.20 -13.92
C VAL A 37 -10.78 -2.60 -13.22
N LEU A 38 -10.23 -1.52 -13.77
CA LEU A 38 -9.16 -0.75 -13.14
C LEU A 38 -9.78 0.30 -12.21
N HIS A 39 -9.42 0.30 -10.94
CA HIS A 39 -9.85 1.28 -9.95
C HIS A 39 -8.67 2.15 -9.51
N CYS A 40 -8.83 3.46 -9.52
CA CYS A 40 -7.88 4.42 -8.92
C CYS A 40 -8.58 5.74 -8.58
N ASN A 41 -7.93 6.58 -7.78
CA ASN A 41 -8.43 7.94 -7.56
C ASN A 41 -8.09 8.87 -8.73
N GLY A 42 -8.75 10.04 -8.80
CA GLY A 42 -8.61 10.98 -9.90
C GLY A 42 -7.19 11.53 -10.07
N GLY A 43 -6.46 11.79 -8.97
CA GLY A 43 -5.07 12.24 -9.02
C GLY A 43 -4.15 11.19 -9.62
N THR A 44 -4.30 9.93 -9.21
CA THR A 44 -3.58 8.78 -9.79
C THR A 44 -3.91 8.62 -11.27
N ALA A 45 -5.19 8.65 -11.65
CA ALA A 45 -5.63 8.56 -13.05
C ALA A 45 -4.99 9.64 -13.92
N SER A 46 -5.02 10.88 -13.46
CA SER A 46 -4.40 12.03 -14.14
C SER A 46 -2.90 11.83 -14.36
N LYS A 47 -2.17 11.40 -13.33
CA LYS A 47 -0.72 11.13 -13.40
C LYS A 47 -0.37 9.94 -14.30
N MET A 48 -1.25 8.95 -14.39
CA MET A 48 -1.13 7.81 -15.30
C MET A 48 -1.53 8.15 -16.74
N GLY A 49 -2.14 9.30 -16.98
CA GLY A 49 -2.66 9.71 -18.29
C GLY A 49 -3.88 8.89 -18.73
N LEU A 50 -4.68 8.39 -17.80
CA LEU A 50 -5.90 7.63 -18.09
C LEU A 50 -7.00 8.59 -18.56
N VAL A 51 -7.87 8.08 -19.45
CA VAL A 51 -9.03 8.80 -19.96
C VAL A 51 -10.33 8.18 -19.42
N GLU A 52 -11.40 8.94 -19.51
CA GLU A 52 -12.75 8.48 -19.12
C GLU A 52 -13.09 7.13 -19.78
N GLY A 53 -13.59 6.19 -19.00
CA GLY A 53 -13.92 4.83 -19.44
C GLY A 53 -12.77 3.82 -19.32
N GLU A 54 -11.54 4.24 -19.03
CA GLU A 54 -10.41 3.32 -18.77
C GLU A 54 -10.30 2.88 -17.30
N PHE A 55 -11.00 3.56 -16.39
CA PHE A 55 -10.97 3.25 -14.96
C PHE A 55 -12.30 3.59 -14.27
N ALA A 56 -12.52 2.98 -13.13
CA ALA A 56 -13.56 3.35 -12.16
C ALA A 56 -12.90 4.20 -11.07
N GLU A 57 -13.38 5.44 -10.93
CA GLU A 57 -12.84 6.37 -9.94
C GLU A 57 -13.36 6.04 -8.53
N PHE A 58 -12.51 6.23 -7.52
CA PHE A 58 -12.90 6.26 -6.13
C PHE A 58 -12.33 7.49 -5.41
N GLY A 59 -13.06 7.98 -4.42
CA GLY A 59 -12.64 9.09 -3.56
C GLY A 59 -11.91 8.63 -2.29
N SER A 60 -11.30 9.60 -1.61
CA SER A 60 -10.69 9.40 -0.30
C SER A 60 -11.75 9.00 0.73
N LEU A 61 -11.44 7.99 1.58
CA LEU A 61 -12.34 7.42 2.57
C LEU A 61 -13.63 6.82 1.95
N GLU A 62 -13.61 6.58 0.66
CA GLU A 62 -14.71 5.92 -0.04
C GLU A 62 -14.56 4.39 0.06
N ARG A 63 -15.71 3.72 0.23
CA ARG A 63 -15.80 2.26 0.20
C ARG A 63 -16.12 1.79 -1.21
N ILE A 64 -15.18 1.09 -1.81
CA ILE A 64 -15.37 0.44 -3.10
C ILE A 64 -16.02 -0.92 -2.85
N GLN A 65 -17.19 -1.17 -3.44
CA GLN A 65 -17.89 -2.45 -3.33
C GLN A 65 -17.62 -3.30 -4.56
N PHE A 66 -17.01 -4.48 -4.40
CA PHE A 66 -16.73 -5.41 -5.50
C PHE A 66 -17.80 -6.50 -5.63
N SER A 67 -18.33 -6.95 -4.50
CA SER A 67 -19.41 -7.93 -4.44
C SER A 67 -20.22 -7.71 -3.14
N PRO A 68 -21.36 -8.39 -2.91
CA PRO A 68 -22.07 -8.29 -1.63
C PRO A 68 -21.18 -8.58 -0.41
N ASP A 69 -20.17 -9.44 -0.59
CA ASP A 69 -19.30 -9.92 0.49
C ASP A 69 -17.88 -9.37 0.46
N LEU A 70 -17.53 -8.48 -0.50
CA LEU A 70 -16.17 -7.93 -0.61
C LEU A 70 -16.21 -6.44 -0.86
N SER A 71 -15.60 -5.69 0.03
CA SER A 71 -15.41 -4.25 -0.12
C SER A 71 -14.00 -3.83 0.29
N MET A 72 -13.59 -2.64 -0.16
CA MET A 72 -12.30 -2.04 0.16
C MET A 72 -12.47 -0.57 0.50
N LEU A 73 -11.81 -0.11 1.55
CA LEU A 73 -11.75 1.29 1.96
C LEU A 73 -10.40 1.87 1.53
N ALA A 74 -10.42 3.01 0.85
CA ALA A 74 -9.22 3.76 0.45
C ALA A 74 -8.94 4.84 1.50
N ILE A 75 -7.82 4.73 2.22
CA ILE A 75 -7.42 5.64 3.31
C ILE A 75 -6.26 6.50 2.81
N PRO A 76 -6.38 7.83 2.74
CA PRO A 76 -5.31 8.70 2.30
C PRO A 76 -4.07 8.59 3.20
N VAL A 77 -2.89 8.50 2.58
CA VAL A 77 -1.60 8.49 3.26
C VAL A 77 -0.63 9.46 2.58
N PRO A 78 0.25 10.12 3.34
CA PRO A 78 1.18 11.09 2.78
C PRO A 78 2.31 10.38 2.03
N HIS A 79 2.41 10.63 0.73
CA HIS A 79 3.50 10.17 -0.12
C HIS A 79 3.65 11.08 -1.33
N ASP A 80 4.83 11.65 -1.54
CA ASP A 80 5.11 12.68 -2.55
C ASP A 80 3.96 13.73 -2.64
N ASP A 81 3.59 14.17 -3.84
CA ASP A 81 2.52 15.14 -4.11
C ASP A 81 1.25 14.48 -4.67
N ALA A 82 1.12 13.17 -4.53
CA ALA A 82 0.02 12.41 -5.13
C ALA A 82 -1.01 11.95 -4.10
N ASP A 83 -2.21 11.66 -4.60
CA ASP A 83 -3.31 11.08 -3.83
C ASP A 83 -3.02 9.58 -3.56
N ASN A 84 -2.00 9.29 -2.73
CA ASN A 84 -1.71 7.92 -2.34
C ASN A 84 -2.69 7.42 -1.28
N VAL A 85 -3.02 6.14 -1.34
CA VAL A 85 -3.93 5.50 -0.39
C VAL A 85 -3.38 4.17 0.13
N ALA A 86 -3.56 3.93 1.42
CA ALA A 86 -3.57 2.59 1.98
C ALA A 86 -4.95 1.96 1.75
N LEU A 87 -5.01 0.64 1.61
CA LEU A 87 -6.22 -0.09 1.31
C LEU A 87 -6.58 -1.04 2.45
N VAL A 88 -7.85 -1.05 2.88
CA VAL A 88 -8.37 -2.01 3.85
C VAL A 88 -9.52 -2.77 3.23
N ALA A 89 -9.27 -4.01 2.85
CA ALA A 89 -10.29 -4.94 2.37
C ALA A 89 -11.10 -5.52 3.54
N SER A 90 -12.38 -5.77 3.30
CA SER A 90 -13.28 -6.41 4.28
C SER A 90 -14.16 -7.43 3.57
N ASN A 91 -14.29 -8.64 4.12
CA ASN A 91 -15.17 -9.68 3.59
C ASN A 91 -16.48 -9.80 4.39
N GLY A 92 -17.44 -10.59 3.87
CA GLY A 92 -18.73 -10.83 4.49
C GLY A 92 -18.67 -11.56 5.84
N ASN A 93 -17.55 -12.21 6.18
CA ASN A 93 -17.34 -12.88 7.46
C ASN A 93 -16.75 -11.94 8.53
N GLY A 94 -16.55 -10.66 8.20
CA GLY A 94 -15.97 -9.67 9.10
C GLY A 94 -14.44 -9.69 9.16
N GLU A 95 -13.75 -10.48 8.34
CA GLU A 95 -12.28 -10.44 8.24
C GLU A 95 -11.83 -9.21 7.45
N ARG A 96 -10.73 -8.62 7.91
CA ARG A 96 -10.16 -7.41 7.34
C ARG A 96 -8.67 -7.58 7.09
N ALA A 97 -8.23 -7.15 5.90
CA ALA A 97 -6.83 -7.17 5.50
C ALA A 97 -6.41 -5.78 5.02
N ALA A 98 -5.28 -5.29 5.51
CA ALA A 98 -4.71 -4.00 5.09
C ALA A 98 -3.49 -4.18 4.20
N ILE A 99 -3.34 -3.29 3.22
CA ILE A 99 -2.13 -3.08 2.42
C ILE A 99 -1.71 -1.63 2.60
N VAL A 100 -0.51 -1.43 3.16
CA VAL A 100 0.01 -0.12 3.58
C VAL A 100 1.42 0.03 3.05
N THR A 101 1.56 0.70 1.93
CA THR A 101 2.85 0.97 1.27
C THR A 101 2.96 2.44 0.89
N ASP A 102 4.20 2.91 0.78
CA ASP A 102 4.49 4.25 0.28
C ASP A 102 3.87 5.36 1.13
N LEU A 103 4.35 5.46 2.36
CA LEU A 103 4.00 6.53 3.28
C LEU A 103 5.17 6.85 4.20
N GLY A 104 5.46 8.12 4.42
CA GLY A 104 6.51 8.54 5.37
C GLY A 104 5.99 8.78 6.79
N GLU A 105 4.66 8.76 6.97
CA GLU A 105 3.97 8.96 8.25
C GLU A 105 2.62 8.25 8.22
N ALA A 106 2.26 7.55 9.29
CA ALA A 106 0.95 6.92 9.41
C ALA A 106 -0.04 7.84 10.11
N PRO A 107 -1.08 8.36 9.43
CA PRO A 107 -2.13 9.15 10.03
C PRO A 107 -2.90 8.37 11.11
N ASP A 108 -3.43 9.06 12.12
CA ASP A 108 -4.22 8.42 13.19
C ASP A 108 -5.45 7.68 12.67
N ASP A 109 -6.06 8.17 11.59
CA ASP A 109 -7.19 7.47 10.96
C ASP A 109 -6.77 6.13 10.33
N LEU A 110 -5.58 6.04 9.72
CA LEU A 110 -5.04 4.77 9.27
C LEU A 110 -4.88 3.80 10.45
N VAL A 111 -4.22 4.24 11.54
CA VAL A 111 -4.00 3.42 12.74
C VAL A 111 -5.32 2.89 13.32
N LYS A 112 -6.38 3.71 13.39
CA LYS A 112 -7.73 3.26 13.82
C LYS A 112 -8.27 2.13 12.94
N HIS A 113 -8.09 2.23 11.64
CA HIS A 113 -8.55 1.18 10.72
C HIS A 113 -7.72 -0.09 10.85
N LEU A 114 -6.40 0.03 11.01
CA LEU A 114 -5.49 -1.10 11.23
C LEU A 114 -5.82 -1.84 12.54
N SER A 115 -6.23 -1.14 13.60
CA SER A 115 -6.61 -1.72 14.91
C SER A 115 -7.81 -2.69 14.84
N SER A 116 -8.45 -2.83 13.70
CA SER A 116 -9.53 -3.78 13.46
C SER A 116 -9.23 -4.76 12.33
N CYS A 117 -7.97 -4.83 11.88
CA CYS A 117 -7.56 -5.78 10.84
C CYS A 117 -7.08 -7.10 11.45
N ASN A 118 -7.34 -8.18 10.72
CA ASN A 118 -6.84 -9.52 11.02
C ASN A 118 -5.48 -9.78 10.34
N HIS A 119 -5.23 -9.09 9.24
CA HIS A 119 -4.03 -9.21 8.42
C HIS A 119 -3.54 -7.83 8.05
N ILE A 120 -2.25 -7.54 8.26
CA ILE A 120 -1.64 -6.27 7.92
C ILE A 120 -0.39 -6.54 7.08
N SER A 121 -0.38 -6.04 5.84
CA SER A 121 0.82 -5.91 5.03
C SER A 121 1.27 -4.44 5.10
N ILE A 122 2.44 -4.19 5.66
CA ILE A 122 2.95 -2.83 5.87
C ILE A 122 4.38 -2.71 5.37
N GLU A 123 4.71 -1.54 4.78
CA GLU A 123 6.09 -1.30 4.40
C GLU A 123 6.99 -1.20 5.63
N ALA A 124 8.19 -1.78 5.48
CA ALA A 124 9.36 -1.53 6.30
C ALA A 124 10.49 -1.21 5.32
N ASN A 125 10.49 0.03 4.81
CA ASN A 125 11.27 0.34 3.62
C ASN A 125 12.77 0.35 3.90
N TYR A 126 13.22 0.99 4.97
CA TYR A 126 14.64 1.16 5.21
C TYR A 126 15.04 0.98 6.69
N ASP A 127 16.24 0.42 6.87
CA ASP A 127 17.00 0.55 8.11
C ASP A 127 17.60 1.94 8.18
N HIS A 128 17.38 2.66 9.29
CA HIS A 128 17.83 4.04 9.44
C HIS A 128 19.35 4.18 9.35
N GLY A 129 20.09 3.27 9.97
CA GLY A 129 21.55 3.28 9.96
C GLY A 129 22.11 3.07 8.55
N ARG A 130 21.57 2.11 7.80
CA ARG A 130 21.97 1.86 6.40
C ARG A 130 21.66 3.05 5.50
N LEU A 131 20.47 3.63 5.61
CA LEU A 131 20.11 4.81 4.82
C LEU A 131 21.08 5.96 5.09
N MET A 132 21.33 6.29 6.38
CA MET A 132 22.14 7.43 6.75
C MET A 132 23.64 7.24 6.41
N SER A 133 24.18 6.04 6.58
CA SER A 133 25.58 5.71 6.22
C SER A 133 25.78 5.35 4.74
N GLY A 134 24.70 5.08 4.01
CA GLY A 134 24.73 4.65 2.61
C GLY A 134 25.19 5.74 1.62
N PRO A 135 25.41 5.35 0.36
CA PRO A 135 26.03 6.23 -0.65
C PRO A 135 25.06 7.28 -1.24
N TYR A 136 23.80 7.29 -0.83
CA TYR A 136 22.83 8.23 -1.39
C TYR A 136 23.15 9.68 -1.01
N PRO A 137 22.91 10.64 -1.92
CA PRO A 137 23.01 12.06 -1.59
C PRO A 137 22.07 12.44 -0.44
N ASP A 138 22.45 13.43 0.38
CA ASP A 138 21.66 13.87 1.52
C ASP A 138 20.24 14.35 1.13
N SER A 139 20.07 14.92 -0.06
CA SER A 139 18.75 15.29 -0.58
C SER A 139 17.84 14.09 -0.77
N LEU A 140 18.37 12.96 -1.27
CA LEU A 140 17.63 11.73 -1.45
C LEU A 140 17.33 11.06 -0.10
N LYS A 141 18.30 11.05 0.83
CA LYS A 141 18.09 10.54 2.20
C LYS A 141 16.95 11.29 2.90
N ARG A 142 16.96 12.63 2.82
CA ARG A 142 15.87 13.46 3.38
C ARG A 142 14.53 13.21 2.71
N ARG A 143 14.49 12.98 1.40
CA ARG A 143 13.25 12.64 0.70
C ARG A 143 12.71 11.30 1.17
N ILE A 144 13.56 10.26 1.25
CA ILE A 144 13.16 8.91 1.68
C ILE A 144 12.65 8.92 3.13
N SER A 145 13.35 9.61 4.04
CA SER A 145 13.00 9.64 5.48
C SER A 145 12.01 10.75 5.85
N GLY A 146 11.56 11.54 4.89
CA GLY A 146 10.61 12.63 5.12
C GLY A 146 9.15 12.15 5.16
N ARG A 147 8.25 13.05 5.54
CA ARG A 147 6.80 12.79 5.65
C ARG A 147 6.17 12.20 4.40
N GLY A 148 6.59 12.63 3.22
CA GLY A 148 6.13 12.12 1.92
C GLY A 148 7.02 11.00 1.37
N GLY A 149 7.94 10.45 2.16
CA GLY A 149 8.83 9.36 1.78
C GLY A 149 8.27 7.99 2.16
N HIS A 150 9.02 7.26 2.99
CA HIS A 150 8.72 5.89 3.39
C HIS A 150 8.88 5.69 4.91
N LEU A 151 8.27 4.66 5.46
CA LEU A 151 8.50 4.25 6.84
C LEU A 151 9.85 3.51 6.97
N SER A 152 10.62 3.87 8.00
CA SER A 152 11.71 3.02 8.48
C SER A 152 11.16 1.76 9.16
N ASN A 153 12.05 0.78 9.42
CA ASN A 153 11.68 -0.41 10.18
C ASN A 153 11.07 -0.03 11.55
N SER A 154 11.73 0.84 12.31
CA SER A 154 11.24 1.28 13.63
C SER A 154 9.91 2.02 13.55
N GLN A 155 9.67 2.86 12.53
CA GLN A 155 8.38 3.51 12.33
C GLN A 155 7.27 2.50 11.99
N ALA A 156 7.57 1.49 11.17
CA ALA A 156 6.64 0.39 10.90
C ALA A 156 6.26 -0.35 12.19
N GLY A 157 7.25 -0.64 13.04
CA GLY A 157 7.04 -1.25 14.37
C GLY A 157 6.16 -0.38 15.28
N GLU A 158 6.38 0.93 15.32
CA GLU A 158 5.53 1.87 16.09
C GLU A 158 4.07 1.87 15.59
N VAL A 159 3.86 1.87 14.28
CA VAL A 159 2.50 1.79 13.69
C VAL A 159 1.84 0.48 14.08
N LEU A 160 2.54 -0.63 13.99
CA LEU A 160 2.02 -1.95 14.36
C LEU A 160 1.67 -2.02 15.84
N LEU A 161 2.55 -1.54 16.73
CA LEU A 161 2.28 -1.49 18.18
C LEU A 161 1.01 -0.69 18.51
N ARG A 162 0.81 0.46 17.85
CA ARG A 162 -0.41 1.29 18.00
C ARG A 162 -1.65 0.63 17.42
N SER A 163 -1.48 -0.33 16.51
CA SER A 163 -2.57 -1.02 15.81
C SER A 163 -2.87 -2.40 16.36
N MET A 164 -2.09 -2.87 17.36
CA MET A 164 -2.26 -4.21 17.94
C MET A 164 -3.69 -4.43 18.45
N ASN A 165 -4.24 -5.58 18.10
CA ASN A 165 -5.54 -6.02 18.57
C ASN A 165 -5.53 -7.55 18.78
N LYS A 166 -6.49 -8.08 19.54
CA LYS A 166 -6.57 -9.51 19.89
C LYS A 166 -6.89 -10.42 18.71
N ASP A 167 -7.44 -9.88 17.63
CA ASP A 167 -7.88 -10.62 16.45
C ASP A 167 -6.87 -10.55 15.30
N LEU A 168 -5.73 -9.88 15.49
CA LEU A 168 -4.63 -9.82 14.54
C LEU A 168 -3.96 -11.20 14.41
N ARG A 169 -3.87 -11.72 13.19
CA ARG A 169 -3.38 -13.07 12.89
C ARG A 169 -2.08 -13.08 12.12
N SER A 170 -1.86 -12.10 11.26
CA SER A 170 -0.61 -12.03 10.49
C SER A 170 -0.17 -10.61 10.20
N ILE A 171 1.13 -10.43 10.19
CA ILE A 171 1.83 -9.23 9.75
C ILE A 171 2.78 -9.67 8.63
N VAL A 172 2.80 -8.90 7.55
CA VAL A 172 3.74 -9.06 6.44
C VAL A 172 4.51 -7.76 6.29
N LEU A 173 5.82 -7.81 6.48
CA LEU A 173 6.71 -6.70 6.18
C LEU A 173 7.01 -6.72 4.68
N CYS A 174 6.70 -5.64 3.99
CA CYS A 174 6.84 -5.56 2.55
C CYS A 174 7.53 -4.26 2.12
N HIS A 175 7.67 -4.04 0.83
CA HIS A 175 8.24 -2.84 0.24
C HIS A 175 9.63 -2.49 0.80
N LEU A 176 10.47 -3.52 1.05
CA LEU A 176 11.81 -3.37 1.58
C LEU A 176 12.76 -2.84 0.50
N SER A 177 13.55 -1.83 0.81
CA SER A 177 14.58 -1.30 -0.09
C SER A 177 15.72 -2.32 -0.27
N GLU A 178 16.01 -2.67 -1.50
CA GLU A 178 17.16 -3.55 -1.83
C GLU A 178 18.51 -2.96 -1.38
N SER A 179 18.64 -1.64 -1.36
CA SER A 179 19.89 -0.95 -1.02
C SER A 179 20.00 -0.61 0.46
N ASN A 180 18.88 -0.23 1.10
CA ASN A 180 18.89 0.36 2.44
C ASN A 180 18.22 -0.53 3.49
N ASN A 181 17.90 -1.79 3.15
CA ASN A 181 17.31 -2.74 4.10
C ASN A 181 17.76 -4.17 3.84
N ALA A 182 17.31 -5.09 4.68
CA ALA A 182 17.36 -6.52 4.48
C ALA A 182 16.28 -7.18 5.35
N PRO A 183 15.70 -8.34 4.96
CA PRO A 183 14.63 -8.98 5.71
C PRO A 183 14.93 -9.17 7.21
N HIS A 184 16.13 -9.64 7.54
CA HIS A 184 16.53 -9.86 8.93
C HIS A 184 16.63 -8.58 9.77
N LEU A 185 16.92 -7.41 9.15
CA LEU A 185 16.93 -6.11 9.84
C LEU A 185 15.49 -5.66 10.10
N ALA A 186 14.63 -5.76 9.10
CA ALA A 186 13.21 -5.43 9.27
C ALA A 186 12.57 -6.30 10.37
N GLU A 187 12.79 -7.62 10.35
CA GLU A 187 12.27 -8.55 11.36
C GLU A 187 12.81 -8.29 12.78
N SER A 188 14.02 -7.75 12.91
CA SER A 188 14.62 -7.52 14.23
C SER A 188 14.20 -6.19 14.86
N GLU A 189 13.73 -5.22 14.07
CA GLU A 189 13.30 -3.90 14.55
C GLU A 189 11.78 -3.76 14.70
N VAL A 190 11.01 -4.57 14.00
CA VAL A 190 9.55 -4.60 14.06
C VAL A 190 9.06 -5.66 15.03
#